data_25756e8eca8b3e928cbbbd5d11272381
#
_entry.id   25756e8eca8b3e928cbbbd5d11272381
#
_cell.length_a   1.000
_cell.length_b   1.000
_cell.length_c   1.000
_cell.angle_alpha   90.00
_cell.angle_beta   90.00
_cell.angle_gamma   90.00
#
_symmetry.space_group_name_H-M   'P 1'
#
loop_
_entity.id
_entity.type
_entity.pdbx_description
1 polymer ?
#
loop_
_entity_poly.entity_id
_entity_poly.type
_entity_poly.pdbx_seq_one_letter_code
_entity_poly.pdbx_strand_id
1 'polypeptide(L)' 'METVLVIGAARSGIAVSKLLLKNGYHVVLTDSNAIKEKTELESLGIEVFDGGHPDSLKEKKYAFIVKNPGIPYRVPFV' A
#
# COMPACT_ATOMS: atom_id res chain seq x y z
N MET A 1 0.15 17.34 0.76
CA MET A 1 -0.32 15.98 1.11
C MET A 1 0.83 15.00 0.97
N GLU A 2 1.13 14.31 2.04
CA GLU A 2 2.24 13.35 2.00
C GLU A 2 1.79 12.03 1.42
N THR A 3 2.70 11.34 0.76
CA THR A 3 2.41 10.07 0.11
C THR A 3 3.00 8.93 0.91
N VAL A 4 2.23 7.87 1.06
CA VAL A 4 2.65 6.66 1.76
C VAL A 4 2.55 5.49 0.81
N LEU A 5 3.57 4.66 0.79
CA LEU A 5 3.56 3.44 -0.02
C LEU A 5 3.22 2.26 0.89
N VAL A 6 2.21 1.49 0.49
CA VAL A 6 1.83 0.27 1.20
C VAL A 6 2.15 -0.91 0.30
N ILE A 7 3.00 -1.80 0.76
CA ILE A 7 3.39 -2.98 -0.02
C ILE A 7 2.69 -4.18 0.55
N GLY A 8 1.82 -4.78 -0.22
CA GLY A 8 1.04 -5.92 0.18
C GLY A 8 -0.43 -5.57 0.33
N ALA A 9 -1.26 -6.17 -0.49
CA ALA A 9 -2.69 -5.88 -0.51
C ALA A 9 -3.52 -6.97 0.13
N ALA A 10 -2.97 -7.63 1.13
CA ALA A 10 -3.75 -8.53 1.94
C ALA A 10 -4.73 -7.70 2.75
N ARG A 11 -5.60 -8.37 3.49
CA ARG A 11 -6.65 -7.69 4.26
C ARG A 11 -6.11 -6.55 5.12
N SER A 12 -4.98 -6.78 5.80
CA SER A 12 -4.37 -5.76 6.65
C SER A 12 -3.86 -4.58 5.83
N GLY A 13 -3.27 -4.85 4.67
CA GLY A 13 -2.76 -3.78 3.82
C GLY A 13 -3.86 -2.90 3.30
N ILE A 14 -5.00 -3.50 2.94
CA ILE A 14 -6.15 -2.74 2.48
C ILE A 14 -6.70 -1.89 3.62
N ALA A 15 -6.81 -2.47 4.82
CA ALA A 15 -7.31 -1.74 5.99
C ALA A 15 -6.41 -0.55 6.33
N VAL A 16 -5.09 -0.77 6.30
CA VAL A 16 -4.12 0.29 6.57
C VAL A 16 -4.22 1.38 5.50
N SER A 17 -4.36 0.98 4.24
CA SER A 17 -4.48 1.95 3.15
C SER A 17 -5.69 2.85 3.34
N LYS A 18 -6.82 2.27 3.71
CA LYS A 18 -8.04 3.05 3.94
C LYS A 18 -7.89 3.98 5.15
N LEU A 19 -7.25 3.50 6.18
CA LEU A 19 -7.01 4.30 7.38
C LEU A 19 -6.11 5.50 7.06
N LEU A 20 -5.03 5.26 6.32
CA LEU A 20 -4.11 6.32 5.95
C LEU A 20 -4.78 7.35 5.05
N LEU A 21 -5.60 6.89 4.13
CA LEU A 21 -6.34 7.79 3.26
C LEU A 21 -7.26 8.68 4.08
N LYS A 22 -7.94 8.09 5.07
CA LYS A 22 -8.82 8.83 5.94
C LYS A 22 -8.08 9.87 6.76
N ASN A 23 -6.80 9.64 7.03
CA ASN A 23 -5.98 10.57 7.80
C ASN A 23 -5.25 11.60 6.92
N GLY A 24 -5.63 11.71 5.67
CA GLY A 24 -5.13 12.79 4.83
C GLY A 24 -3.90 12.47 4.01
N TYR A 25 -3.47 11.21 3.98
CA TYR A 25 -2.34 10.83 3.15
C TYR A 25 -2.79 10.45 1.75
N HIS A 26 -1.91 10.66 0.79
CA HIS A 26 -2.09 10.07 -0.53
C HIS A 26 -1.48 8.66 -0.43
N VAL A 27 -2.25 7.64 -0.77
CA VAL A 27 -1.82 6.25 -0.58
C VAL A 27 -1.56 5.58 -1.90
N VAL A 28 -0.40 4.92 -1.99
CA VAL A 28 -0.06 4.07 -3.13
C VAL A 28 0.01 2.65 -2.59
N LEU A 29 -0.80 1.77 -3.15
CA LEU A 29 -0.85 0.37 -2.72
C LEU A 29 -0.34 -0.51 -3.85
N THR A 30 0.58 -1.40 -3.55
CA THR A 30 1.15 -2.28 -4.57
C THR A 30 1.19 -3.72 -4.08
N ASP A 31 1.04 -4.67 -5.00
CA ASP A 31 1.12 -6.08 -4.71
C ASP A 31 1.60 -6.82 -5.95
N SER A 32 2.34 -7.90 -5.76
CA SER A 32 2.79 -8.71 -6.89
C SER A 32 1.66 -9.50 -7.51
N ASN A 33 0.60 -9.75 -6.76
CA ASN A 33 -0.58 -10.48 -7.27
C ASN A 33 -1.69 -9.49 -7.64
N ALA A 34 -2.65 -9.98 -8.39
CA ALA A 34 -3.81 -9.17 -8.73
C ALA A 34 -4.60 -8.80 -7.47
N ILE A 35 -5.08 -7.57 -7.43
CA ILE A 35 -5.84 -7.08 -6.29
C ILE A 35 -7.32 -7.03 -6.69
N LYS A 36 -8.11 -7.87 -6.04
CA LYS A 36 -9.53 -7.97 -6.38
C LYS A 36 -10.27 -6.67 -6.18
N GLU A 37 -9.91 -5.93 -5.16
CA GLU A 37 -10.59 -4.70 -4.78
C GLU A 37 -10.03 -3.48 -5.51
N LYS A 38 -9.25 -3.68 -6.56
CA LYS A 38 -8.57 -2.58 -7.24
C LYS A 38 -9.51 -1.45 -7.62
N THR A 39 -10.60 -1.79 -8.29
CA THR A 39 -11.55 -0.77 -8.75
C THR A 39 -12.15 0.00 -7.59
N GLU A 40 -12.53 -0.70 -6.54
CA GLU A 40 -13.09 -0.07 -5.36
C GLU A 40 -12.07 0.86 -4.69
N LEU A 41 -10.85 0.39 -4.55
CA LEU A 41 -9.80 1.17 -3.90
C LEU A 41 -9.44 2.40 -4.72
N GLU A 42 -9.41 2.26 -6.03
CA GLU A 42 -9.14 3.40 -6.90
C GLU A 42 -10.25 4.43 -6.82
N SER A 43 -11.47 3.98 -6.65
CA SER A 43 -12.60 4.91 -6.53
C SER A 43 -12.53 5.72 -5.23
N LEU A 44 -11.82 5.22 -4.24
CA LEU A 44 -11.62 5.95 -2.99
C LEU A 44 -10.47 6.94 -3.07
N GLY A 45 -9.67 6.87 -4.13
CA GLY A 45 -8.53 7.76 -4.27
C GLY A 45 -7.18 7.09 -4.01
N ILE A 46 -7.15 5.79 -3.80
CA ILE A 46 -5.91 5.06 -3.60
C ILE A 46 -5.33 4.69 -4.96
N GLU A 47 -4.04 4.93 -5.15
CA GLU A 47 -3.37 4.56 -6.37
C GLU A 47 -2.94 3.10 -6.25
N VAL A 48 -3.41 2.24 -7.14
CA VAL A 48 -3.20 0.79 -7.00
C VAL A 48 -2.37 0.25 -8.15
N PHE A 49 -1.32 -0.49 -7.80
CA PHE A 49 -0.49 -1.18 -8.78
C PHE A 49 -0.48 -2.66 -8.42
N ASP A 50 -1.05 -3.51 -9.25
CA ASP A 50 -1.07 -4.94 -8.98
C ASP A 50 -0.37 -5.70 -10.11
N GLY A 51 -0.10 -6.98 -9.86
CA GLY A 51 0.59 -7.80 -10.83
C GLY A 51 2.08 -7.52 -10.93
N GLY A 52 2.63 -6.84 -9.93
CA GLY A 52 4.04 -6.50 -9.89
C GLY A 52 4.28 -5.18 -9.19
N HIS A 53 5.55 -4.84 -9.03
CA HIS A 53 5.94 -3.58 -8.38
C HIS A 53 6.73 -2.77 -9.39
N PRO A 54 6.12 -1.77 -10.04
CA PRO A 54 6.84 -0.98 -11.03
C PRO A 54 8.06 -0.29 -10.42
N ASP A 55 9.16 -0.29 -11.18
CA ASP A 55 10.38 0.35 -10.69
C ASP A 55 10.18 1.83 -10.43
N SER A 56 9.26 2.46 -11.15
CA SER A 56 8.99 3.88 -10.94
C SER A 56 8.55 4.19 -9.52
N LEU A 57 8.03 3.22 -8.79
CA LEU A 57 7.64 3.45 -7.40
C LEU A 57 8.83 3.74 -6.52
N LYS A 58 10.01 3.23 -6.86
CA LYS A 58 11.20 3.46 -6.07
C LYS A 58 11.74 4.87 -6.21
N GLU A 59 11.34 5.56 -7.25
CA GLU A 59 11.83 6.90 -7.51
C GLU A 59 11.04 7.99 -6.81
N LYS A 60 9.90 7.63 -6.24
CA LYS A 60 9.07 8.60 -5.53
C LYS A 60 9.51 8.75 -4.09
N LYS A 61 9.27 9.92 -3.54
CA LYS A 61 9.53 10.14 -2.13
C LYS A 61 8.27 9.86 -1.35
N TYR A 62 8.40 9.04 -0.32
CA TYR A 62 7.28 8.71 0.53
C TYR A 62 7.56 9.20 1.95
N ALA A 63 6.50 9.60 2.65
CA ALA A 63 6.63 9.95 4.05
C ALA A 63 7.08 8.73 4.84
N PHE A 64 6.52 7.58 4.53
CA PHE A 64 7.00 6.31 5.06
C PHE A 64 6.45 5.18 4.20
N ILE A 65 6.95 3.98 4.42
CA ILE A 65 6.56 2.80 3.66
C ILE A 65 6.07 1.76 4.64
N VAL A 66 4.87 1.22 4.37
CA VAL A 66 4.31 0.12 5.16
C VAL A 66 4.52 -1.15 4.37
N LYS A 67 5.30 -2.07 4.91
CA LYS A 67 5.69 -3.25 4.19
C LYS A 67 5.11 -4.49 4.84
N ASN A 68 4.42 -5.30 4.06
CA ASN A 68 3.86 -6.58 4.51
C ASN A 68 3.08 -6.46 5.81
N PRO A 69 2.07 -5.59 5.86
CA PRO A 69 1.39 -5.35 7.13
C PRO A 69 0.66 -6.56 7.68
N GLY A 70 0.45 -7.60 6.87
CA GLY A 70 -0.22 -8.80 7.35
C GLY A 70 0.73 -9.81 7.96
N ILE A 71 2.04 -9.56 7.94
CA ILE A 71 3.01 -10.51 8.47
C ILE A 71 3.30 -10.17 9.93
N PRO A 72 3.16 -11.13 10.83
CA PRO A 72 3.48 -10.87 12.22
C PRO A 72 4.94 -10.52 12.36
N TYR A 73 5.21 -9.47 13.10
CA TYR A 73 6.57 -9.02 13.26
C TYR A 73 7.25 -9.58 14.48
N ARG A 74 6.82 -10.68 14.97
CA ARG A 74 7.51 -11.32 16.05
C ARG A 74 8.78 -11.97 15.54
N VAL A 75 8.91 -12.05 14.24
CA VAL A 75 10.11 -12.57 13.66
C VAL A 75 11.15 -11.52 13.80
N PRO A 76 12.27 -11.84 14.38
CA PRO A 76 13.27 -10.84 14.59
C PRO A 76 13.93 -10.56 13.31
N PHE A 77 13.46 -9.67 12.63
CA PHE A 77 14.17 -9.30 11.58
C PHE A 77 14.83 -8.16 11.95
N VAL A 78 14.90 -8.07 12.98
CA VAL A 78 15.61 -7.27 13.29
C VAL A 78 16.62 -7.03 13.23
#